data_100ce6e3a5e442f00ade5d3014fb28e6
#
_entry.id   100ce6e3a5e442f00ade5d3014fb28e6
#
_cell.length_a   1.000
_cell.length_b   1.000
_cell.length_c   1.000
_cell.angle_alpha   90.00
_cell.angle_beta   90.00
_cell.angle_gamma   90.00
#
_symmetry.space_group_name_H-M   'P 1'
#
loop_
_entity.id
_entity.type
_entity.pdbx_description
1 polymer ?
#
loop_
_entity_poly.entity_id
_entity_poly.type
_entity_poly.pdbx_seq_one_letter_code
_entity_poly.pdbx_strand_id
1 'polypeptide(L)'
;MALFTSAHGGNTREAADLLGIAPDALLDFSANINPAGMPASLRRALTEHLHLAERYPDVEYQRLHQALAAHHQIPAGWLLAGNGETEAIFTLVDGLAPRRALLVTPGFAEYRRALTRAGCVVEDFALREEEGWQLTGAILEVLTADLDCLFLCTPNNPTGLLPDETLLLAIAARCQTLGIALILDEAFIDFIEGHCGFIPYLAANPHVWVLRSLTKFYAIPGLRLGYLINSNARAVERLRQRQMPWSINAFAALAGEILLQDTDYQRATWQWIARERPRLQQALSALPGLKLWPGVANYLFLRCDVPGMDLQRALLEQHILIRSCSNYPGLDGRYYRVAVRSQAQNDRLIAALQAVLNDTGPAV
;
A
#
# COMPACT_ATOMS: atom_id res chain seq x y z
N MET A 1 3.39 19.89 -16.45
CA MET A 1 3.51 18.58 -17.12
C MET A 1 4.05 17.59 -16.11
N ALA A 2 3.49 16.38 -15.98
CA ALA A 2 4.01 15.39 -15.02
C ALA A 2 5.48 15.06 -15.37
N LEU A 3 6.34 15.00 -14.37
CA LEU A 3 7.77 14.73 -14.55
C LEU A 3 8.02 13.28 -15.02
N PHE A 4 7.14 12.35 -14.66
CA PHE A 4 7.24 10.92 -14.96
C PHE A 4 5.99 10.39 -15.65
N THR A 5 6.20 9.39 -16.51
CA THR A 5 5.11 8.70 -17.22
C THR A 5 4.38 7.70 -16.32
N SER A 6 5.07 7.12 -15.33
CA SER A 6 4.51 6.14 -14.40
C SER A 6 3.53 6.76 -13.41
N ALA A 7 2.38 6.10 -13.24
CA ALA A 7 1.40 6.45 -12.21
C ALA A 7 1.82 5.99 -10.79
N HIS A 8 2.95 5.32 -10.62
CA HIS A 8 3.43 4.75 -9.36
C HIS A 8 4.78 5.34 -8.94
N GLY A 9 5.13 5.19 -7.65
CA GLY A 9 6.48 5.46 -7.15
C GLY A 9 7.45 4.30 -7.49
N GLY A 10 8.75 4.49 -7.20
CA GLY A 10 9.77 3.48 -7.43
C GLY A 10 10.33 3.46 -8.86
N ASN A 11 10.04 4.47 -9.68
CA ASN A 11 10.56 4.62 -11.06
C ASN A 11 11.98 5.23 -11.07
N THR A 12 12.87 4.63 -10.28
CA THR A 12 14.25 5.11 -10.09
C THR A 12 15.06 5.12 -11.39
N ARG A 13 14.79 4.19 -12.31
CA ARG A 13 15.47 4.16 -13.61
C ARG A 13 15.12 5.39 -14.46
N GLU A 14 13.82 5.68 -14.63
CA GLU A 14 13.36 6.85 -15.39
C GLU A 14 13.92 8.16 -14.79
N ALA A 15 13.92 8.25 -13.44
CA ALA A 15 14.48 9.40 -12.73
C ALA A 15 16.00 9.53 -12.91
N ALA A 16 16.73 8.42 -12.87
CA ALA A 16 18.18 8.40 -13.09
C ALA A 16 18.56 8.76 -14.53
N ASP A 17 17.80 8.26 -15.49
CA ASP A 17 17.99 8.57 -16.92
C ASP A 17 17.82 10.08 -17.19
N LEU A 18 16.82 10.73 -16.55
CA LEU A 18 16.62 12.19 -16.64
C LEU A 18 17.81 13.00 -16.12
N LEU A 19 18.51 12.48 -15.10
CA LEU A 19 19.67 13.14 -14.49
C LEU A 19 21.00 12.69 -15.10
N GLY A 20 21.02 11.66 -15.94
CA GLY A 20 22.26 11.08 -16.47
C GLY A 20 23.13 10.40 -15.40
N ILE A 21 22.51 9.79 -14.38
CA ILE A 21 23.21 9.11 -13.26
C ILE A 21 22.81 7.65 -13.15
N ALA A 22 23.53 6.88 -12.34
CA ALA A 22 23.13 5.50 -12.03
C ALA A 22 21.89 5.48 -11.09
N PRO A 23 20.94 4.54 -11.25
CA PRO A 23 19.75 4.44 -10.39
C PRO A 23 20.09 4.33 -8.89
N ASP A 24 21.18 3.67 -8.55
CA ASP A 24 21.64 3.50 -7.15
C ASP A 24 22.18 4.79 -6.53
N ALA A 25 22.44 5.83 -7.33
CA ALA A 25 22.82 7.15 -6.85
C ALA A 25 21.61 7.97 -6.34
N LEU A 26 20.39 7.54 -6.66
CA LEU A 26 19.17 8.17 -6.19
C LEU A 26 18.78 7.66 -4.80
N LEU A 27 18.38 8.60 -3.96
CA LEU A 27 17.73 8.29 -2.69
C LEU A 27 16.20 8.26 -2.90
N ASP A 28 15.62 7.07 -2.94
CA ASP A 28 14.20 6.87 -3.26
C ASP A 28 13.31 6.93 -2.03
N PHE A 29 12.52 8.01 -1.91
CA PHE A 29 11.41 8.20 -0.97
C PHE A 29 10.04 8.03 -1.63
N SER A 30 9.97 7.70 -2.92
CA SER A 30 8.72 7.54 -3.65
C SER A 30 8.06 6.18 -3.43
N ALA A 31 8.86 5.14 -3.14
CA ALA A 31 8.42 3.79 -2.82
C ALA A 31 8.44 3.53 -1.31
N ASN A 32 7.32 3.07 -0.76
CA ASN A 32 7.15 2.86 0.69
C ASN A 32 7.67 1.48 1.12
N ILE A 33 8.97 1.25 0.93
CA ILE A 33 9.63 -0.03 1.23
C ILE A 33 10.44 0.11 2.52
N ASN A 34 10.41 -0.93 3.37
CA ASN A 34 11.19 -1.00 4.60
C ASN A 34 12.69 -0.78 4.29
N PRO A 35 13.34 0.22 4.89
CA PRO A 35 14.75 0.51 4.63
C PRO A 35 15.73 -0.53 5.17
N ALA A 36 15.28 -1.45 6.02
CA ALA A 36 16.10 -2.57 6.50
C ALA A 36 16.50 -3.53 5.36
N GLY A 37 15.79 -3.46 4.22
CA GLY A 37 16.00 -4.37 3.11
C GLY A 37 15.46 -5.78 3.37
N MET A 38 15.74 -6.70 2.46
CA MET A 38 15.32 -8.11 2.58
C MET A 38 15.88 -8.76 3.84
N PRO A 39 15.06 -9.46 4.65
CA PRO A 39 15.51 -10.20 5.84
C PRO A 39 16.66 -11.14 5.54
N ALA A 40 17.63 -11.24 6.47
CA ALA A 40 18.79 -12.12 6.31
C ALA A 40 18.40 -13.60 6.25
N SER A 41 17.32 -13.98 6.97
CA SER A 41 16.72 -15.32 6.93
C SER A 41 16.29 -15.68 5.51
N LEU A 42 15.56 -14.79 4.83
CA LEU A 42 15.13 -15.00 3.46
C LEU A 42 16.29 -14.99 2.48
N ARG A 43 17.24 -14.05 2.60
CA ARG A 43 18.40 -13.98 1.71
C ARG A 43 19.16 -15.29 1.71
N ARG A 44 19.39 -15.87 2.89
CA ARG A 44 20.05 -17.19 3.04
C ARG A 44 19.24 -18.28 2.37
N ALA A 45 17.95 -18.35 2.66
CA ALA A 45 17.07 -19.37 2.08
C ALA A 45 17.00 -19.30 0.55
N LEU A 46 16.92 -18.11 -0.03
CA LEU A 46 16.96 -17.93 -1.49
C LEU A 46 18.26 -18.43 -2.09
N THR A 47 19.41 -18.15 -1.44
CA THR A 47 20.72 -18.62 -1.91
C THR A 47 20.82 -20.14 -1.86
N GLU A 48 20.36 -20.77 -0.78
CA GLU A 48 20.40 -22.22 -0.59
C GLU A 48 19.42 -22.97 -1.52
N HIS A 49 18.37 -22.29 -1.96
CA HIS A 49 17.30 -22.91 -2.76
C HIS A 49 17.20 -22.36 -4.19
N LEU A 50 18.30 -21.85 -4.77
CA LEU A 50 18.31 -21.38 -6.16
C LEU A 50 17.85 -22.45 -7.16
N HIS A 51 18.09 -23.74 -6.86
CA HIS A 51 17.64 -24.87 -7.67
C HIS A 51 16.10 -24.94 -7.84
N LEU A 52 15.31 -24.25 -7.01
CA LEU A 52 13.86 -24.16 -7.18
C LEU A 52 13.47 -23.46 -8.50
N ALA A 53 14.36 -22.63 -9.08
CA ALA A 53 14.14 -22.03 -10.40
C ALA A 53 14.06 -23.06 -11.54
N GLU A 54 14.58 -24.27 -11.34
CA GLU A 54 14.63 -25.36 -12.34
C GLU A 54 13.35 -26.21 -12.36
N ARG A 55 12.38 -25.92 -11.49
CA ARG A 55 11.17 -26.73 -11.30
C ARG A 55 9.93 -25.87 -11.20
N TYR A 56 8.81 -26.41 -11.65
CA TYR A 56 7.51 -25.79 -11.38
C TYR A 56 7.24 -25.77 -9.87
N PRO A 57 6.74 -24.66 -9.32
CA PRO A 57 6.27 -24.63 -7.93
C PRO A 57 5.02 -25.52 -7.75
N ASP A 58 4.67 -25.79 -6.51
CA ASP A 58 3.39 -26.43 -6.16
C ASP A 58 2.22 -25.57 -6.69
N VAL A 59 1.40 -26.11 -7.57
CA VAL A 59 0.30 -25.38 -8.21
C VAL A 59 -0.76 -24.90 -7.21
N GLU A 60 -0.91 -25.61 -6.08
CA GLU A 60 -1.85 -25.30 -5.01
C GLU A 60 -1.22 -24.43 -3.90
N TYR A 61 0.11 -24.26 -3.92
CA TYR A 61 0.84 -23.48 -2.89
C TYR A 61 0.46 -23.86 -1.46
N GLN A 62 0.33 -25.16 -1.18
CA GLN A 62 -0.20 -25.66 0.09
C GLN A 62 0.59 -25.16 1.31
N ARG A 63 1.93 -25.22 1.25
CA ARG A 63 2.79 -24.76 2.36
C ARG A 63 2.65 -23.25 2.60
N LEU A 64 2.61 -22.45 1.53
CA LEU A 64 2.39 -21.02 1.62
C LEU A 64 1.05 -20.71 2.30
N HIS A 65 -0.05 -21.33 1.84
CA HIS A 65 -1.37 -21.11 2.45
C HIS A 65 -1.40 -21.57 3.90
N GLN A 66 -0.75 -22.69 4.25
CA GLN A 66 -0.63 -23.16 5.64
C GLN A 66 0.16 -22.18 6.52
N ALA A 67 1.28 -21.62 6.01
CA ALA A 67 2.06 -20.62 6.73
C ALA A 67 1.26 -19.33 6.98
N LEU A 68 0.55 -18.83 5.98
CA LEU A 68 -0.35 -17.67 6.10
C LEU A 68 -1.50 -17.95 7.09
N ALA A 69 -2.11 -19.13 7.01
CA ALA A 69 -3.20 -19.55 7.90
C ALA A 69 -2.75 -19.63 9.36
N ALA A 70 -1.57 -20.20 9.60
CA ALA A 70 -0.98 -20.29 10.93
C ALA A 70 -0.63 -18.91 11.49
N HIS A 71 -0.07 -18.00 10.67
CA HIS A 71 0.25 -16.65 11.06
C HIS A 71 -0.98 -15.85 11.50
N HIS A 72 -2.07 -15.95 10.76
CA HIS A 72 -3.31 -15.24 11.05
C HIS A 72 -4.28 -16.01 11.96
N GLN A 73 -3.97 -17.25 12.31
CA GLN A 73 -4.83 -18.16 13.11
C GLN A 73 -6.23 -18.33 12.49
N ILE A 74 -6.29 -18.50 11.17
CA ILE A 74 -7.51 -18.70 10.37
C ILE A 74 -7.42 -19.96 9.52
N PRO A 75 -8.56 -20.51 9.04
CA PRO A 75 -8.55 -21.65 8.12
C PRO A 75 -7.81 -21.34 6.79
N ALA A 76 -6.98 -22.26 6.31
CA ALA A 76 -6.27 -22.10 5.04
C ALA A 76 -7.21 -21.90 3.83
N GLY A 77 -8.42 -22.46 3.87
CA GLY A 77 -9.45 -22.27 2.84
C GLY A 77 -10.00 -20.83 2.73
N TRP A 78 -9.65 -19.94 3.66
CA TRP A 78 -10.00 -18.51 3.59
C TRP A 78 -8.99 -17.68 2.79
N LEU A 79 -7.87 -18.27 2.40
CA LEU A 79 -6.74 -17.59 1.81
C LEU A 79 -6.58 -17.89 0.32
N LEU A 80 -6.20 -16.88 -0.46
CA LEU A 80 -5.71 -17.04 -1.81
C LEU A 80 -4.50 -16.13 -2.01
N ALA A 81 -3.33 -16.75 -2.14
CA ALA A 81 -2.10 -16.04 -2.45
C ALA A 81 -2.03 -15.67 -3.94
N GLY A 82 -1.32 -14.60 -4.27
CA GLY A 82 -1.18 -14.09 -5.64
C GLY A 82 0.20 -13.49 -5.92
N ASN A 83 0.48 -13.27 -7.19
CA ASN A 83 1.70 -12.63 -7.71
C ASN A 83 1.71 -11.13 -7.39
N GLY A 84 1.86 -10.83 -6.10
CA GLY A 84 1.63 -9.53 -5.51
C GLY A 84 0.14 -9.27 -5.27
N GLU A 85 -0.13 -8.32 -4.39
CA GLU A 85 -1.49 -7.88 -4.07
C GLU A 85 -2.26 -7.36 -5.30
N THR A 86 -1.56 -6.78 -6.26
CA THR A 86 -2.18 -6.28 -7.51
C THR A 86 -2.87 -7.42 -8.27
N GLU A 87 -2.24 -8.60 -8.40
CA GLU A 87 -2.94 -9.75 -8.99
C GLU A 87 -4.19 -10.12 -8.18
N ALA A 88 -4.11 -10.12 -6.85
CA ALA A 88 -5.25 -10.42 -5.99
C ALA A 88 -6.42 -9.44 -6.21
N ILE A 89 -6.13 -8.13 -6.40
CA ILE A 89 -7.13 -7.12 -6.75
C ILE A 89 -7.83 -7.48 -8.05
N PHE A 90 -7.07 -7.77 -9.12
CA PHE A 90 -7.64 -8.10 -10.44
C PHE A 90 -8.42 -9.40 -10.42
N THR A 91 -7.89 -10.44 -9.76
CA THR A 91 -8.58 -11.73 -9.60
C THR A 91 -9.90 -11.57 -8.84
N LEU A 92 -9.89 -10.75 -7.78
CA LEU A 92 -11.09 -10.47 -6.99
C LEU A 92 -12.15 -9.75 -7.83
N VAL A 93 -11.77 -8.69 -8.55
CA VAL A 93 -12.69 -7.93 -9.40
C VAL A 93 -13.26 -8.81 -10.53
N ASP A 94 -12.41 -9.60 -11.20
CA ASP A 94 -12.85 -10.54 -12.24
C ASP A 94 -13.81 -11.62 -11.66
N GLY A 95 -13.60 -12.01 -10.41
CA GLY A 95 -14.45 -13.00 -9.73
C GLY A 95 -15.78 -12.46 -9.23
N LEU A 96 -15.79 -11.23 -8.72
CA LEU A 96 -17.00 -10.54 -8.26
C LEU A 96 -17.83 -10.01 -9.45
N ALA A 97 -17.18 -9.66 -10.56
CA ALA A 97 -17.78 -9.07 -11.76
C ALA A 97 -18.74 -7.90 -11.44
N PRO A 98 -18.31 -6.88 -10.67
CA PRO A 98 -19.18 -5.82 -10.22
C PRO A 98 -19.60 -4.93 -11.40
N ARG A 99 -20.85 -4.45 -11.38
CA ARG A 99 -21.39 -3.49 -12.36
C ARG A 99 -21.24 -2.05 -11.88
N ARG A 100 -21.34 -1.83 -10.57
CA ARG A 100 -21.18 -0.53 -9.92
C ARG A 100 -20.32 -0.65 -8.67
N ALA A 101 -19.34 0.23 -8.55
CA ALA A 101 -18.42 0.25 -7.43
C ALA A 101 -18.25 1.66 -6.86
N LEU A 102 -18.08 1.75 -5.54
CA LEU A 102 -17.67 2.96 -4.86
C LEU A 102 -16.19 2.87 -4.48
N LEU A 103 -15.41 3.90 -4.82
CA LEU A 103 -14.03 4.05 -4.40
C LEU A 103 -13.90 5.24 -3.44
N VAL A 104 -13.17 5.06 -2.36
CA VAL A 104 -12.73 6.20 -1.53
C VAL A 104 -11.50 6.83 -2.17
N THR A 105 -11.58 8.13 -2.44
CA THR A 105 -10.51 8.89 -3.09
C THR A 105 -10.05 10.09 -2.23
N PRO A 106 -8.75 10.45 -2.26
CA PRO A 106 -7.67 9.86 -3.05
C PRO A 106 -7.35 8.43 -2.60
N GLY A 107 -7.10 7.53 -3.56
CA GLY A 107 -6.86 6.12 -3.33
C GLY A 107 -5.93 5.48 -4.38
N PHE A 108 -5.55 4.23 -4.17
CA PHE A 108 -4.63 3.51 -5.04
C PHE A 108 -5.24 3.28 -6.44
N ALA A 109 -4.50 3.64 -7.48
CA ALA A 109 -4.99 3.69 -8.86
C ALA A 109 -5.44 2.34 -9.43
N GLU A 110 -4.88 1.23 -8.93
CA GLU A 110 -5.14 -0.10 -9.47
C GLU A 110 -6.57 -0.60 -9.19
N TYR A 111 -7.26 -0.08 -8.16
CA TYR A 111 -8.68 -0.41 -7.96
C TYR A 111 -9.52 0.05 -9.16
N ARG A 112 -9.39 1.33 -9.53
CA ARG A 112 -10.09 1.90 -10.69
C ARG A 112 -9.71 1.17 -11.97
N ARG A 113 -8.42 0.87 -12.13
CA ARG A 113 -7.94 0.16 -13.32
C ARG A 113 -8.55 -1.23 -13.45
N ALA A 114 -8.60 -1.99 -12.35
CA ALA A 114 -9.22 -3.32 -12.34
C ALA A 114 -10.73 -3.25 -12.64
N LEU A 115 -11.44 -2.33 -11.97
CA LEU A 115 -12.88 -2.13 -12.15
C LEU A 115 -13.22 -1.66 -13.58
N THR A 116 -12.48 -0.69 -14.12
CA THR A 116 -12.69 -0.19 -15.49
C THR A 116 -12.44 -1.30 -16.52
N ARG A 117 -11.39 -2.12 -16.32
CA ARG A 117 -11.13 -3.29 -17.18
C ARG A 117 -12.27 -4.29 -17.18
N ALA A 118 -12.95 -4.45 -16.04
CA ALA A 118 -14.12 -5.32 -15.91
C ALA A 118 -15.43 -4.69 -16.43
N GLY A 119 -15.39 -3.46 -16.96
CA GLY A 119 -16.57 -2.74 -17.43
C GLY A 119 -17.45 -2.18 -16.32
N CYS A 120 -16.93 -2.07 -15.10
CA CYS A 120 -17.65 -1.55 -13.94
C CYS A 120 -17.79 -0.02 -14.00
N VAL A 121 -18.96 0.51 -13.66
CA VAL A 121 -19.18 1.94 -13.40
C VAL A 121 -18.61 2.27 -12.04
N VAL A 122 -17.71 3.26 -11.98
CA VAL A 122 -16.99 3.61 -10.76
C VAL A 122 -17.41 5.00 -10.29
N GLU A 123 -17.85 5.07 -9.05
CA GLU A 123 -18.19 6.31 -8.35
C GLU A 123 -17.13 6.62 -7.29
N ASP A 124 -16.95 7.89 -6.97
CA ASP A 124 -15.97 8.35 -6.00
C ASP A 124 -16.66 8.91 -4.75
N PHE A 125 -16.23 8.44 -3.58
CA PHE A 125 -16.42 9.13 -2.31
C PHE A 125 -15.13 9.90 -2.01
N ALA A 126 -15.19 11.24 -2.19
CA ALA A 126 -14.01 12.08 -2.01
C ALA A 126 -13.80 12.42 -0.53
N LEU A 127 -12.65 12.05 0.01
CA LEU A 127 -12.16 12.58 1.28
C LEU A 127 -11.84 14.07 1.12
N ARG A 128 -11.96 14.84 2.20
CA ARG A 128 -11.79 16.29 2.17
C ARG A 128 -10.64 16.74 3.06
N GLU A 129 -9.91 17.73 2.60
CA GLU A 129 -8.84 18.33 3.38
C GLU A 129 -9.35 19.01 4.65
N GLU A 130 -10.52 19.65 4.58
CA GLU A 130 -11.18 20.33 5.70
C GLU A 130 -11.51 19.36 6.83
N GLU A 131 -11.73 18.08 6.50
CA GLU A 131 -11.94 16.96 7.42
C GLU A 131 -10.64 16.24 7.79
N GLY A 132 -9.48 16.83 7.43
CA GLY A 132 -8.15 16.23 7.64
C GLY A 132 -7.91 14.94 6.85
N TRP A 133 -8.60 14.75 5.72
CA TRP A 133 -8.58 13.53 4.90
C TRP A 133 -9.08 12.28 5.62
N GLN A 134 -9.83 12.45 6.72
CA GLN A 134 -10.42 11.34 7.47
C GLN A 134 -11.65 10.79 6.75
N LEU A 135 -11.81 9.47 6.82
CA LEU A 135 -13.07 8.84 6.44
C LEU A 135 -14.12 9.16 7.52
N THR A 136 -15.24 9.72 7.11
CA THR A 136 -16.31 10.13 8.03
C THR A 136 -17.57 9.29 7.85
N GLY A 137 -18.52 9.41 8.79
CA GLY A 137 -19.82 8.74 8.74
C GLY A 137 -20.67 9.07 7.52
N ALA A 138 -20.36 10.17 6.80
CA ALA A 138 -21.04 10.54 5.56
C ALA A 138 -20.98 9.44 4.48
N ILE A 139 -20.00 8.55 4.53
CA ILE A 139 -19.93 7.40 3.61
C ILE A 139 -21.15 6.49 3.76
N LEU A 140 -21.71 6.34 4.96
CA LEU A 140 -22.88 5.47 5.21
C LEU A 140 -24.14 5.95 4.46
N GLU A 141 -24.24 7.25 4.17
CA GLU A 141 -25.38 7.87 3.48
C GLU A 141 -25.34 7.61 1.98
N VAL A 142 -24.15 7.41 1.39
CA VAL A 142 -23.98 7.16 -0.04
C VAL A 142 -23.97 5.67 -0.39
N LEU A 143 -23.96 4.78 0.61
CA LEU A 143 -24.06 3.33 0.38
C LEU A 143 -25.53 2.98 0.05
N THR A 144 -25.76 2.53 -1.17
CA THR A 144 -27.06 2.17 -1.74
C THR A 144 -27.05 0.74 -2.29
N ALA A 145 -28.21 0.10 -2.39
CA ALA A 145 -28.32 -1.32 -2.77
C ALA A 145 -28.00 -1.61 -4.25
N ASP A 146 -27.75 -0.60 -5.05
CA ASP A 146 -27.30 -0.73 -6.46
C ASP A 146 -25.77 -0.76 -6.61
N LEU A 147 -25.02 -0.55 -5.52
CA LEU A 147 -23.58 -0.79 -5.47
C LEU A 147 -23.28 -2.28 -5.28
N ASP A 148 -22.39 -2.82 -6.09
CA ASP A 148 -21.93 -4.20 -5.96
C ASP A 148 -20.71 -4.32 -5.03
N CYS A 149 -19.84 -3.30 -5.01
CA CYS A 149 -18.68 -3.30 -4.11
C CYS A 149 -18.22 -1.91 -3.68
N LEU A 150 -17.51 -1.89 -2.54
CA LEU A 150 -16.82 -0.73 -1.97
C LEU A 150 -15.35 -1.09 -1.72
N PHE A 151 -14.41 -0.24 -2.18
CA PHE A 151 -12.99 -0.35 -1.87
C PHE A 151 -12.56 0.70 -0.84
N LEU A 152 -11.91 0.25 0.23
CA LEU A 152 -11.26 1.07 1.26
C LEU A 152 -9.81 0.63 1.42
N CYS A 153 -8.88 1.59 1.45
CA CYS A 153 -7.49 1.33 1.80
C CYS A 153 -7.26 1.70 3.28
N THR A 154 -6.76 0.75 4.10
CA THR A 154 -6.64 0.91 5.55
C THR A 154 -5.31 0.34 6.07
N PRO A 155 -4.31 1.19 6.34
CA PRO A 155 -4.23 2.65 6.22
C PRO A 155 -4.30 3.14 4.77
N ASN A 156 -4.93 4.30 4.56
CA ASN A 156 -5.15 4.82 3.22
C ASN A 156 -3.85 5.26 2.52
N ASN A 157 -3.73 4.96 1.25
CA ASN A 157 -2.67 5.46 0.38
C ASN A 157 -3.28 6.49 -0.60
N PRO A 158 -2.90 7.80 -0.53
CA PRO A 158 -1.62 8.31 -0.04
C PRO A 158 -1.62 8.91 1.37
N THR A 159 -2.77 9.06 2.06
CA THR A 159 -2.86 9.86 3.27
C THR A 159 -2.21 9.22 4.51
N GLY A 160 -2.06 7.90 4.53
CA GLY A 160 -1.52 7.15 5.67
C GLY A 160 -2.48 7.03 6.86
N LEU A 161 -3.70 7.52 6.72
CA LEU A 161 -4.69 7.56 7.80
C LEU A 161 -5.43 6.22 7.93
N LEU A 162 -5.73 5.87 9.17
CA LEU A 162 -6.54 4.70 9.51
C LEU A 162 -7.94 5.18 9.90
N PRO A 163 -9.02 4.61 9.35
CA PRO A 163 -10.36 4.95 9.77
C PRO A 163 -10.61 4.50 11.22
N ASP A 164 -11.56 5.17 11.88
CA ASP A 164 -12.05 4.73 13.17
C ASP A 164 -12.64 3.31 13.08
N GLU A 165 -12.31 2.45 14.05
CA GLU A 165 -12.75 1.05 14.05
C GLU A 165 -14.27 0.92 14.14
N THR A 166 -14.92 1.77 14.94
CA THR A 166 -16.39 1.78 15.07
C THR A 166 -17.05 2.13 13.74
N LEU A 167 -16.50 3.11 13.02
CA LEU A 167 -16.97 3.48 11.70
C LEU A 167 -16.76 2.33 10.70
N LEU A 168 -15.59 1.67 10.73
CA LEU A 168 -15.29 0.56 9.82
C LEU A 168 -16.26 -0.61 10.03
N LEU A 169 -16.59 -0.94 11.29
CA LEU A 169 -17.59 -1.95 11.62
C LEU A 169 -19.00 -1.53 11.19
N ALA A 170 -19.37 -0.26 11.33
CA ALA A 170 -20.64 0.27 10.85
C ALA A 170 -20.75 0.19 9.32
N ILE A 171 -19.67 0.48 8.60
CA ILE A 171 -19.59 0.31 7.14
C ILE A 171 -19.78 -1.16 6.76
N ALA A 172 -19.09 -2.08 7.44
CA ALA A 172 -19.23 -3.52 7.18
C ALA A 172 -20.68 -3.97 7.39
N ALA A 173 -21.32 -3.58 8.50
CA ALA A 173 -22.71 -3.91 8.78
C ALA A 173 -23.68 -3.32 7.73
N ARG A 174 -23.44 -2.09 7.28
CA ARG A 174 -24.24 -1.45 6.22
C ARG A 174 -24.06 -2.19 4.89
N CYS A 175 -22.83 -2.54 4.52
CA CYS A 175 -22.53 -3.32 3.32
C CYS A 175 -23.22 -4.69 3.35
N GLN A 176 -23.21 -5.37 4.49
CA GLN A 176 -23.92 -6.65 4.67
C GLN A 176 -25.41 -6.52 4.42
N THR A 177 -26.03 -5.50 4.99
CA THR A 177 -27.47 -5.24 4.83
C THR A 177 -27.85 -4.97 3.38
N LEU A 178 -26.98 -4.30 2.63
CA LEU A 178 -27.22 -3.90 1.24
C LEU A 178 -26.71 -4.91 0.20
N GLY A 179 -26.01 -5.97 0.64
CA GLY A 179 -25.42 -6.97 -0.26
C GLY A 179 -24.18 -6.49 -1.00
N ILE A 180 -23.48 -5.47 -0.48
CA ILE A 180 -22.27 -4.88 -1.05
C ILE A 180 -21.04 -5.69 -0.60
N ALA A 181 -20.16 -6.09 -1.52
CA ALA A 181 -18.87 -6.63 -1.18
C ALA A 181 -17.93 -5.50 -0.68
N LEU A 182 -17.47 -5.59 0.57
CA LEU A 182 -16.51 -4.65 1.13
C LEU A 182 -15.09 -5.18 0.92
N ILE A 183 -14.24 -4.41 0.23
CA ILE A 183 -12.84 -4.76 -0.02
C ILE A 183 -11.96 -3.82 0.79
N LEU A 184 -11.20 -4.39 1.72
CA LEU A 184 -10.25 -3.68 2.59
C LEU A 184 -8.82 -3.98 2.13
N ASP A 185 -8.16 -2.96 1.57
CA ASP A 185 -6.73 -3.06 1.24
C ASP A 185 -5.90 -2.68 2.47
N GLU A 186 -5.29 -3.67 3.07
CA GLU A 186 -4.47 -3.58 4.27
C GLU A 186 -2.97 -3.76 3.97
N ALA A 187 -2.50 -3.31 2.79
CA ALA A 187 -1.11 -3.47 2.35
C ALA A 187 -0.07 -2.86 3.30
N PHE A 188 -0.47 -1.92 4.14
CA PHE A 188 0.41 -1.19 5.07
C PHE A 188 0.10 -1.45 6.55
N ILE A 189 -0.88 -2.29 6.85
CA ILE A 189 -1.33 -2.52 8.23
C ILE A 189 -0.23 -3.15 9.10
N ASP A 190 0.63 -3.99 8.52
CA ASP A 190 1.71 -4.69 9.23
C ASP A 190 2.74 -3.74 9.86
N PHE A 191 2.80 -2.46 9.43
CA PHE A 191 3.64 -1.43 10.07
C PHE A 191 3.08 -0.91 11.39
N ILE A 192 1.88 -1.32 11.79
CA ILE A 192 1.25 -0.95 13.07
C ILE A 192 1.38 -2.14 14.02
N GLU A 193 2.29 -2.04 14.99
CA GLU A 193 2.55 -3.12 15.94
C GLU A 193 1.27 -3.54 16.66
N GLY A 194 1.00 -4.85 16.71
CA GLY A 194 -0.15 -5.44 17.37
C GLY A 194 -1.51 -5.26 16.66
N HIS A 195 -1.53 -4.61 15.50
CA HIS A 195 -2.78 -4.40 14.75
C HIS A 195 -3.04 -5.55 13.77
N CYS A 196 -4.15 -6.26 13.96
CA CYS A 196 -4.53 -7.40 13.11
C CYS A 196 -5.37 -7.02 11.88
N GLY A 197 -5.67 -5.72 11.69
CA GLY A 197 -6.64 -5.29 10.66
C GLY A 197 -8.04 -5.80 10.92
N PHE A 198 -8.78 -6.10 9.86
CA PHE A 198 -10.16 -6.58 9.94
C PHE A 198 -10.26 -8.11 10.14
N ILE A 199 -9.15 -8.84 10.15
CA ILE A 199 -9.13 -10.32 10.24
C ILE A 199 -9.93 -10.86 11.42
N PRO A 200 -9.89 -10.30 12.65
CA PRO A 200 -10.68 -10.80 13.78
C PRO A 200 -12.20 -10.79 13.56
N TYR A 201 -12.67 -9.95 12.66
CA TYR A 201 -14.09 -9.77 12.38
C TYR A 201 -14.59 -10.58 11.17
N LEU A 202 -13.70 -11.23 10.40
CA LEU A 202 -14.05 -11.90 9.14
C LEU A 202 -15.05 -13.04 9.32
N ALA A 203 -14.95 -13.79 10.41
CA ALA A 203 -15.86 -14.93 10.64
C ALA A 203 -17.34 -14.52 10.63
N ALA A 204 -17.66 -13.33 11.14
CA ALA A 204 -19.01 -12.76 11.16
C ALA A 204 -19.35 -11.96 9.89
N ASN A 205 -18.37 -11.70 9.01
CA ASN A 205 -18.50 -10.79 7.89
C ASN A 205 -18.05 -11.44 6.55
N PRO A 206 -18.75 -12.46 6.04
CA PRO A 206 -18.34 -13.21 4.84
C PRO A 206 -18.41 -12.39 3.54
N HIS A 207 -18.97 -11.19 3.56
CA HIS A 207 -18.99 -10.23 2.45
C HIS A 207 -17.75 -9.32 2.42
N VAL A 208 -16.89 -9.38 3.46
CA VAL A 208 -15.66 -8.58 3.55
C VAL A 208 -14.47 -9.37 3.01
N TRP A 209 -13.73 -8.74 2.12
CA TRP A 209 -12.48 -9.22 1.54
C TRP A 209 -11.33 -8.38 2.05
N VAL A 210 -10.30 -9.01 2.59
CA VAL A 210 -9.08 -8.32 3.04
C VAL A 210 -7.95 -8.63 2.08
N LEU A 211 -7.26 -7.60 1.61
CA LEU A 211 -6.06 -7.70 0.78
C LEU A 211 -4.83 -7.41 1.63
N ARG A 212 -3.77 -8.18 1.46
CA ARG A 212 -2.49 -8.05 2.19
C ARG A 212 -1.30 -8.12 1.25
N SER A 213 -0.21 -7.47 1.63
CA SER A 213 1.02 -7.42 0.84
C SER A 213 2.24 -7.66 1.72
N LEU A 214 3.06 -8.64 1.38
CA LEU A 214 4.35 -8.87 2.06
C LEU A 214 5.49 -8.03 1.47
N THR A 215 5.24 -7.34 0.34
CA THR A 215 6.30 -6.67 -0.43
C THR A 215 6.90 -5.45 0.25
N LYS A 216 6.12 -4.71 1.05
CA LYS A 216 6.53 -3.43 1.65
C LYS A 216 7.24 -3.67 2.98
N PHE A 217 6.57 -4.39 3.89
CA PHE A 217 7.07 -4.67 5.23
C PHE A 217 8.38 -5.47 5.21
N TYR A 218 8.46 -6.51 4.37
CA TYR A 218 9.64 -7.36 4.24
C TYR A 218 10.61 -6.95 3.13
N ALA A 219 10.41 -5.78 2.53
CA ALA A 219 11.29 -5.21 1.49
C ALA A 219 11.57 -6.19 0.33
N ILE A 220 10.55 -6.84 -0.18
CA ILE A 220 10.61 -7.79 -1.30
C ILE A 220 9.71 -7.42 -2.48
N PRO A 221 9.66 -6.15 -2.92
CA PRO A 221 8.75 -5.77 -4.00
C PRO A 221 9.01 -6.51 -5.31
N GLY A 222 10.25 -6.91 -5.56
CA GLY A 222 10.66 -7.67 -6.74
C GLY A 222 10.20 -9.13 -6.77
N LEU A 223 9.93 -9.75 -5.61
CA LEU A 223 9.47 -11.14 -5.54
C LEU A 223 7.99 -11.28 -5.83
N ARG A 224 7.19 -10.22 -5.63
CA ARG A 224 5.76 -10.19 -5.96
C ARG A 224 4.94 -11.19 -5.13
N LEU A 225 4.68 -10.92 -3.85
CA LEU A 225 3.84 -11.74 -3.00
C LEU A 225 2.80 -10.90 -2.27
N GLY A 226 1.54 -11.26 -2.43
CA GLY A 226 0.37 -10.74 -1.71
C GLY A 226 -0.70 -11.81 -1.63
N TYR A 227 -1.77 -11.53 -0.94
CA TYR A 227 -2.86 -12.48 -0.77
C TYR A 227 -4.17 -11.78 -0.40
N LEU A 228 -5.27 -12.47 -0.62
CA LEU A 228 -6.58 -12.08 -0.15
C LEU A 228 -7.10 -13.07 0.91
N ILE A 229 -7.99 -12.57 1.75
CA ILE A 229 -8.62 -13.34 2.82
C ILE A 229 -10.14 -13.10 2.77
N ASN A 230 -10.92 -14.15 2.89
CA ASN A 230 -12.36 -14.06 3.08
C ASN A 230 -12.87 -15.31 3.81
N SER A 231 -13.80 -15.14 4.75
CA SER A 231 -14.32 -16.28 5.55
C SER A 231 -15.25 -17.22 4.78
N ASN A 232 -15.73 -16.83 3.59
CA ASN A 232 -16.48 -17.69 2.70
C ASN A 232 -15.52 -18.54 1.84
N ALA A 233 -15.09 -19.67 2.37
CA ALA A 233 -14.17 -20.58 1.68
C ALA A 233 -14.64 -21.02 0.28
N ARG A 234 -15.97 -21.12 0.05
CA ARG A 234 -16.49 -21.42 -1.30
C ARG A 234 -16.28 -20.26 -2.27
N ALA A 235 -16.35 -19.02 -1.80
CA ALA A 235 -16.07 -17.85 -2.63
C ALA A 235 -14.58 -17.79 -2.97
N VAL A 236 -13.71 -18.06 -2.00
CA VAL A 236 -12.24 -18.13 -2.21
C VAL A 236 -11.90 -19.23 -3.21
N GLU A 237 -12.52 -20.42 -3.10
CA GLU A 237 -12.28 -21.51 -4.03
C GLU A 237 -12.70 -21.16 -5.47
N ARG A 238 -13.83 -20.47 -5.66
CA ARG A 238 -14.22 -19.98 -6.99
C ARG A 238 -13.22 -19.01 -7.59
N LEU A 239 -12.56 -18.17 -6.77
CA LEU A 239 -11.48 -17.29 -7.23
C LEU A 239 -10.22 -18.09 -7.58
N ARG A 240 -9.86 -19.11 -6.78
CA ARG A 240 -8.72 -20.00 -7.04
C ARG A 240 -8.85 -20.66 -8.42
N GLN A 241 -10.03 -21.13 -8.79
CA GLN A 241 -10.30 -21.76 -10.09
C GLN A 241 -10.15 -20.78 -11.29
N ARG A 242 -10.16 -19.46 -11.04
CA ARG A 242 -9.96 -18.42 -12.05
C ARG A 242 -8.52 -17.92 -12.12
N GLN A 243 -7.73 -18.20 -11.08
CA GLN A 243 -6.34 -17.79 -11.04
C GLN A 243 -5.51 -18.57 -12.07
N MET A 244 -4.55 -17.90 -12.70
CA MET A 244 -3.63 -18.57 -13.63
C MET A 244 -2.78 -19.58 -12.89
N PRO A 245 -2.63 -20.82 -13.40
CA PRO A 245 -1.74 -21.80 -12.80
C PRO A 245 -0.31 -21.24 -12.70
N TRP A 246 0.40 -21.57 -11.62
CA TRP A 246 1.78 -21.14 -11.37
C TRP A 246 1.99 -19.61 -11.42
N SER A 247 0.97 -18.84 -11.06
CA SER A 247 1.07 -17.37 -11.05
C SER A 247 2.12 -16.86 -10.05
N ILE A 248 2.36 -17.58 -8.95
CA ILE A 248 3.35 -17.24 -7.93
C ILE A 248 4.64 -18.00 -8.22
N ASN A 249 5.76 -17.29 -8.35
CA ASN A 249 7.05 -17.93 -8.56
C ASN A 249 7.55 -18.66 -7.29
N ALA A 250 8.43 -19.65 -7.49
CA ALA A 250 8.93 -20.51 -6.40
C ALA A 250 9.60 -19.72 -5.26
N PHE A 251 10.31 -18.64 -5.57
CA PHE A 251 10.99 -17.83 -4.56
C PHE A 251 10.02 -16.98 -3.74
N ALA A 252 8.94 -16.49 -4.36
CA ALA A 252 7.87 -15.81 -3.64
C ALA A 252 7.13 -16.77 -2.70
N ALA A 253 6.83 -18.00 -3.14
CA ALA A 253 6.21 -19.02 -2.30
C ALA A 253 7.12 -19.36 -1.09
N LEU A 254 8.40 -19.60 -1.32
CA LEU A 254 9.40 -19.84 -0.26
C LEU A 254 9.49 -18.65 0.71
N ALA A 255 9.45 -17.41 0.20
CA ALA A 255 9.48 -16.21 1.02
C ALA A 255 8.30 -16.16 1.99
N GLY A 256 7.08 -16.46 1.53
CA GLY A 256 5.89 -16.49 2.39
C GLY A 256 5.94 -17.57 3.48
N GLU A 257 6.60 -18.70 3.22
CA GLU A 257 6.80 -19.76 4.22
C GLU A 257 7.76 -19.34 5.35
N ILE A 258 8.73 -18.45 5.06
CA ILE A 258 9.82 -18.09 5.98
C ILE A 258 9.54 -16.77 6.72
N LEU A 259 9.14 -15.74 5.99
CA LEU A 259 9.10 -14.36 6.49
C LEU A 259 8.16 -14.18 7.68
N LEU A 260 7.04 -14.89 7.69
CA LEU A 260 6.03 -14.78 8.74
C LEU A 260 6.53 -15.26 10.11
N GLN A 261 7.62 -16.03 10.16
CA GLN A 261 8.23 -16.54 11.37
C GLN A 261 9.45 -15.70 11.83
N ASP A 262 9.90 -14.72 11.02
CA ASP A 262 11.05 -13.88 11.36
C ASP A 262 10.65 -12.76 12.33
N THR A 263 10.40 -13.15 13.58
CA THR A 263 9.94 -12.25 14.65
C THR A 263 10.96 -11.17 15.01
N ASP A 264 12.26 -11.43 14.82
CA ASP A 264 13.31 -10.46 15.08
C ASP A 264 13.28 -9.33 14.05
N TYR A 265 13.09 -9.66 12.77
CA TYR A 265 12.91 -8.66 11.72
C TYR A 265 11.64 -7.83 11.96
N GLN A 266 10.53 -8.47 12.31
CA GLN A 266 9.26 -7.79 12.63
C GLN A 266 9.45 -6.80 13.77
N ARG A 267 10.04 -7.24 14.89
CA ARG A 267 10.31 -6.40 16.06
C ARG A 267 11.23 -5.21 15.72
N ALA A 268 12.31 -5.46 15.00
CA ALA A 268 13.22 -4.41 14.55
C ALA A 268 12.52 -3.39 13.64
N THR A 269 11.62 -3.85 12.77
CA THR A 269 10.81 -2.98 11.90
C THR A 269 9.88 -2.09 12.71
N TRP A 270 9.16 -2.64 13.69
CA TRP A 270 8.27 -1.85 14.56
C TRP A 270 9.04 -0.84 15.39
N GLN A 271 10.19 -1.21 15.97
CA GLN A 271 11.06 -0.29 16.70
C GLN A 271 11.59 0.84 15.83
N TRP A 272 11.96 0.53 14.59
CA TRP A 272 12.37 1.55 13.63
C TRP A 272 11.24 2.52 13.31
N ILE A 273 10.07 2.04 12.91
CA ILE A 273 8.97 2.92 12.48
C ILE A 273 8.41 3.76 13.64
N ALA A 274 8.35 3.20 14.85
CA ALA A 274 7.91 3.91 16.05
C ALA A 274 8.82 5.09 16.40
N ARG A 275 10.12 5.02 16.08
CA ARG A 275 11.08 6.09 16.29
C ARG A 275 11.14 7.07 15.13
N GLU A 276 11.30 6.56 13.90
CA GLU A 276 11.64 7.40 12.76
C GLU A 276 10.44 8.15 12.16
N ARG A 277 9.23 7.58 12.17
CA ARG A 277 8.05 8.28 11.65
C ARG A 277 7.73 9.56 12.42
N PRO A 278 7.57 9.54 13.77
CA PRO A 278 7.29 10.78 14.51
C PRO A 278 8.44 11.78 14.43
N ARG A 279 9.71 11.32 14.40
CA ARG A 279 10.87 12.19 14.24
C ARG A 279 10.86 12.92 12.89
N LEU A 280 10.65 12.18 11.80
CA LEU A 280 10.57 12.77 10.46
C LEU A 280 9.36 13.70 10.35
N GLN A 281 8.21 13.28 10.84
CA GLN A 281 7.00 14.12 10.83
C GLN A 281 7.22 15.44 11.57
N GLN A 282 7.80 15.42 12.77
CA GLN A 282 8.10 16.61 13.53
C GLN A 282 9.06 17.54 12.79
N ALA A 283 10.14 17.00 12.22
CA ALA A 283 11.12 17.79 11.47
C ALA A 283 10.51 18.44 10.22
N LEU A 284 9.69 17.71 9.47
CA LEU A 284 9.05 18.25 8.26
C LEU A 284 7.94 19.24 8.60
N SER A 285 7.20 19.04 9.69
CA SER A 285 6.16 19.99 10.14
C SER A 285 6.71 21.32 10.61
N ALA A 286 8.00 21.38 10.96
CA ALA A 286 8.69 22.61 11.33
C ALA A 286 9.16 23.44 10.11
N LEU A 287 9.11 22.87 8.91
CA LEU A 287 9.54 23.57 7.70
C LEU A 287 8.45 24.52 7.19
N PRO A 288 8.80 25.79 6.88
CA PRO A 288 7.82 26.75 6.38
C PRO A 288 7.26 26.30 5.01
N GLY A 289 5.97 26.50 4.82
CA GLY A 289 5.29 26.16 3.57
C GLY A 289 4.97 24.67 3.38
N LEU A 290 5.25 23.81 4.37
CA LEU A 290 4.80 22.42 4.38
C LEU A 290 3.65 22.21 5.36
N LYS A 291 2.61 21.53 4.90
CA LYS A 291 1.51 21.04 5.73
C LYS A 291 1.51 19.51 5.68
N LEU A 292 1.47 18.86 6.84
CA LEU A 292 1.47 17.40 6.98
C LEU A 292 0.21 16.90 7.66
N TRP A 293 -0.16 15.65 7.36
CA TRP A 293 -1.22 14.92 8.06
C TRP A 293 -0.60 13.71 8.76
N PRO A 294 -0.93 13.48 10.05
CA PRO A 294 -0.29 12.43 10.84
C PRO A 294 -0.85 11.05 10.48
N GLY A 295 -0.17 10.37 9.55
CA GLY A 295 -0.49 9.00 9.16
C GLY A 295 0.15 7.95 10.08
N VAL A 296 -0.31 6.69 9.98
CA VAL A 296 0.17 5.55 10.78
C VAL A 296 1.02 4.56 9.98
N ALA A 297 1.09 4.72 8.66
CA ALA A 297 1.89 3.88 7.76
C ALA A 297 3.39 4.28 7.74
N ASN A 298 4.19 3.61 6.91
CA ASN A 298 5.61 3.91 6.73
C ASN A 298 5.88 5.03 5.71
N TYR A 299 4.97 5.98 5.61
CA TYR A 299 5.09 7.18 4.79
C TYR A 299 4.35 8.36 5.41
N LEU A 300 4.69 9.54 4.96
CA LEU A 300 4.04 10.79 5.33
C LEU A 300 3.39 11.43 4.09
N PHE A 301 2.19 11.94 4.26
CA PHE A 301 1.47 12.72 3.27
C PHE A 301 1.59 14.20 3.60
N LEU A 302 1.94 15.00 2.60
CA LEU A 302 2.19 16.42 2.79
C LEU A 302 1.74 17.26 1.60
N ARG A 303 1.52 18.56 1.85
CA ARG A 303 1.28 19.58 0.85
C ARG A 303 2.36 20.67 0.96
N CYS A 304 2.86 21.13 -0.17
CA CYS A 304 3.74 22.29 -0.26
C CYS A 304 2.91 23.51 -0.71
N ASP A 305 2.86 24.52 0.15
CA ASP A 305 2.10 25.75 -0.07
C ASP A 305 2.99 26.92 -0.61
N VAL A 306 4.26 26.64 -0.92
CA VAL A 306 5.15 27.62 -1.55
C VAL A 306 4.71 27.84 -2.99
N PRO A 307 4.35 29.09 -3.38
CA PRO A 307 3.85 29.37 -4.72
C PRO A 307 4.86 29.02 -5.82
N GLY A 308 4.40 28.31 -6.86
CA GLY A 308 5.23 27.93 -8.02
C GLY A 308 6.26 26.82 -7.76
N MET A 309 6.32 26.26 -6.54
CA MET A 309 7.26 25.20 -6.19
C MET A 309 6.80 23.83 -6.76
N ASP A 310 7.63 23.23 -7.58
CA ASP A 310 7.60 21.80 -7.90
C ASP A 310 8.61 21.06 -7.02
N LEU A 311 8.13 20.62 -5.86
CA LEU A 311 8.98 20.00 -4.84
C LEU A 311 9.63 18.70 -5.33
N GLN A 312 8.94 17.92 -6.19
CA GLN A 312 9.49 16.71 -6.77
C GLN A 312 10.70 17.01 -7.66
N ARG A 313 10.59 18.02 -8.53
CA ARG A 313 11.70 18.44 -9.41
C ARG A 313 12.87 18.99 -8.61
N ALA A 314 12.62 19.88 -7.66
CA ALA A 314 13.67 20.51 -6.86
C ALA A 314 14.47 19.50 -6.03
N LEU A 315 13.80 18.50 -5.46
CA LEU A 315 14.46 17.41 -4.73
C LEU A 315 15.18 16.43 -5.68
N LEU A 316 14.63 16.20 -6.87
CA LEU A 316 15.26 15.32 -7.86
C LEU A 316 16.63 15.87 -8.30
N GLU A 317 16.79 17.19 -8.42
CA GLU A 317 18.06 17.85 -8.70
C GLU A 317 19.10 17.61 -7.59
N GLN A 318 18.64 17.29 -6.37
CA GLN A 318 19.47 16.85 -5.24
C GLN A 318 19.59 15.33 -5.10
N HIS A 319 19.26 14.58 -6.16
CA HIS A 319 19.26 13.13 -6.22
C HIS A 319 18.30 12.46 -5.22
N ILE A 320 17.20 13.13 -4.87
CA ILE A 320 16.15 12.62 -3.99
C ILE A 320 14.83 12.51 -4.76
N LEU A 321 14.31 11.30 -4.87
CA LEU A 321 13.05 11.02 -5.54
C LEU A 321 11.92 10.92 -4.52
N ILE A 322 10.91 11.80 -4.64
CA ILE A 322 9.68 11.75 -3.85
C ILE A 322 8.48 11.44 -4.75
N ARG A 323 7.34 11.07 -4.16
CA ARG A 323 6.10 10.77 -4.89
C ARG A 323 5.24 12.03 -5.01
N SER A 324 5.05 12.56 -6.24
CA SER A 324 3.98 13.51 -6.52
C SER A 324 2.63 12.80 -6.51
N CYS A 325 1.64 13.37 -5.83
CA CYS A 325 0.29 12.84 -5.74
C CYS A 325 -0.69 13.50 -6.72
N SER A 326 -0.21 14.28 -7.68
CA SER A 326 -1.04 15.02 -8.65
C SER A 326 -1.95 14.13 -9.52
N ASN A 327 -1.65 12.85 -9.62
CA ASN A 327 -2.46 11.89 -10.38
C ASN A 327 -3.51 11.14 -9.52
N TYR A 328 -3.60 11.45 -8.23
CA TYR A 328 -4.68 10.93 -7.40
C TYR A 328 -5.93 11.80 -7.56
N PRO A 329 -7.13 11.23 -7.74
CA PRO A 329 -8.36 12.01 -7.79
C PRO A 329 -8.52 12.91 -6.57
N GLY A 330 -8.84 14.18 -6.79
CA GLY A 330 -9.02 15.18 -5.72
C GLY A 330 -7.73 15.84 -5.22
N LEU A 331 -6.54 15.45 -5.73
CA LEU A 331 -5.27 16.08 -5.40
C LEU A 331 -4.68 16.85 -6.59
N ASP A 332 -3.89 17.86 -6.31
CA ASP A 332 -3.17 18.67 -7.30
C ASP A 332 -1.65 18.51 -7.18
N GLY A 333 -0.88 19.32 -7.91
CA GLY A 333 0.59 19.28 -7.95
C GLY A 333 1.28 19.70 -6.66
N ARG A 334 0.55 20.17 -5.65
CA ARG A 334 1.09 20.58 -4.35
C ARG A 334 1.21 19.42 -3.37
N TYR A 335 0.55 18.29 -3.64
CA TYR A 335 0.50 17.15 -2.73
C TYR A 335 1.56 16.11 -3.06
N TYR A 336 2.23 15.65 -2.01
CA TYR A 336 3.33 14.70 -2.10
C TYR A 336 3.23 13.63 -1.03
N ARG A 337 3.89 12.51 -1.27
CA ARG A 337 4.08 11.44 -0.30
C ARG A 337 5.57 11.10 -0.24
N VAL A 338 6.11 10.98 0.99
CA VAL A 338 7.48 10.58 1.24
C VAL A 338 7.52 9.36 2.14
N ALA A 339 8.29 8.35 1.78
CA ALA A 339 8.51 7.18 2.62
C ALA A 339 9.27 7.56 3.89
N VAL A 340 9.02 6.85 4.99
CA VAL A 340 9.92 6.86 6.15
C VAL A 340 11.07 5.92 5.84
N ARG A 341 12.31 6.41 5.96
CA ARG A 341 13.54 5.66 5.63
C ARG A 341 14.42 5.50 6.87
N SER A 342 15.68 5.08 6.68
CA SER A 342 16.66 5.08 7.78
C SER A 342 16.91 6.50 8.29
N GLN A 343 17.40 6.63 9.53
CA GLN A 343 17.72 7.93 10.13
C GLN A 343 18.60 8.77 9.22
N ALA A 344 19.72 8.23 8.74
CA ALA A 344 20.65 8.96 7.87
C ALA A 344 20.01 9.42 6.56
N GLN A 345 19.12 8.60 5.98
CA GLN A 345 18.38 8.94 4.76
C GLN A 345 17.35 10.04 5.05
N ASN A 346 16.61 9.92 6.15
CA ASN A 346 15.65 10.94 6.58
C ASN A 346 16.34 12.28 6.86
N ASP A 347 17.53 12.29 7.47
CA ASP A 347 18.32 13.51 7.72
C ASP A 347 18.74 14.18 6.40
N ARG A 348 19.10 13.41 5.38
CA ARG A 348 19.38 13.94 4.03
C ARG A 348 18.14 14.57 3.40
N LEU A 349 16.97 13.94 3.53
CA LEU A 349 15.70 14.51 3.03
C LEU A 349 15.39 15.84 3.74
N ILE A 350 15.52 15.87 5.06
CA ILE A 350 15.27 17.09 5.86
C ILE A 350 16.21 18.23 5.41
N ALA A 351 17.51 17.96 5.28
CA ALA A 351 18.49 18.96 4.83
C ALA A 351 18.18 19.46 3.42
N ALA A 352 17.83 18.57 2.50
CA ALA A 352 17.48 18.92 1.12
C ALA A 352 16.21 19.80 1.07
N LEU A 353 15.18 19.44 1.85
CA LEU A 353 13.95 20.24 1.94
C LEU A 353 14.23 21.63 2.52
N GLN A 354 15.07 21.72 3.56
CA GLN A 354 15.49 23.00 4.12
C GLN A 354 16.18 23.88 3.07
N ALA A 355 17.10 23.33 2.29
CA ALA A 355 17.79 24.06 1.22
C ALA A 355 16.80 24.55 0.15
N VAL A 356 15.96 23.65 -0.38
CA VAL A 356 14.99 23.97 -1.43
C VAL A 356 13.97 25.02 -0.99
N LEU A 357 13.48 24.95 0.25
CA LEU A 357 12.47 25.88 0.76
C LEU A 357 13.05 27.24 1.17
N ASN A 358 14.33 27.29 1.58
CA ASN A 358 15.01 28.54 1.92
C ASN A 358 15.49 29.31 0.67
N ASP A 359 15.81 28.62 -0.43
CA ASP A 359 16.21 29.27 -1.70
C ASP A 359 15.07 30.08 -2.35
N THR A 360 13.83 29.89 -1.87
CA THR A 360 12.67 30.70 -2.24
C THR A 360 12.55 31.96 -1.38
N GLY A 361 13.68 32.57 -0.97
CA GLY A 361 13.71 33.84 -0.26
C GLY A 361 12.82 34.92 -0.94
N PRO A 362 12.31 35.91 -0.21
CA PRO A 362 11.28 36.80 -0.70
C PRO A 362 11.69 37.36 -2.06
N ALA A 363 10.85 37.10 -3.08
CA ALA A 363 10.96 37.81 -4.34
C ALA A 363 10.83 39.29 -4.00
N VAL A 364 11.92 40.03 -4.14
CA VAL A 364 12.00 41.49 -3.99
C VAL A 364 11.07 42.16 -4.98
#